data_270355c404e64f124876b50af940364a
#
_entry.id   270355c404e64f124876b50af940364a
#
_cell.length_a   1.000
_cell.length_b   1.000
_cell.length_c   1.000
_cell.angle_alpha   90.00
_cell.angle_beta   90.00
_cell.angle_gamma   90.00
#
_symmetry.space_group_name_H-M   'P 1'
#
loop_
_entity.id
_entity.type
_entity.pdbx_description
1 polymer ?
#
loop_
_entity_poly.entity_id
_entity_poly.type
_entity_poly.pdbx_seq_one_letter_code
_entity_poly.pdbx_strand_id
1 'polypeptide(L)'
;MKAIKYLVAGLLVMGLAAPAMAQDVNYKDMLKPIETTLKAGNADPKAFAKEIKEYQKEFKKDPKALVALGNLLAMNKNYDQANAVADAVIAKFKNYGDAYILKGDIYAMQDNGGEAATWYGQCMTMDPKNPQGYISYSNVYRKIDPQASAEALNKLREINPNYPIEAEAGHNFFSAGNYEKAYEYFSKAKPNTLEEYTQYEYAFTAYIVGKKEESLSLCESGIQKFPKDAAMQVLAMRAAVDVKNFESALKHANIVMNTDSIKKNASIVAYYGLALAGNKQYNEAIAQYQKALEMKADDPKPLQYISEAYKELGDEDKALEYNQQYMDKNPNAAPTDFMKLAEIY
;
A
#
# COMPACT_ATOMS: atom_id res chain seq x y z
N MET A 1 -1.34 -2.09 -13.79
CA MET A 1 -0.65 -0.89 -14.31
C MET A 1 -0.45 0.26 -13.31
N LYS A 2 -1.14 0.32 -12.16
CA LYS A 2 -0.91 1.37 -11.12
C LYS A 2 0.17 1.02 -10.08
N ALA A 3 0.48 -0.26 -9.87
CA ALA A 3 1.45 -0.71 -8.86
C ALA A 3 2.92 -0.38 -9.20
N ILE A 4 3.25 -0.28 -10.49
CA ILE A 4 4.63 0.00 -10.95
C ILE A 4 5.05 1.45 -10.74
N LYS A 5 4.10 2.40 -10.71
CA LYS A 5 4.42 3.82 -10.46
C LYS A 5 4.96 4.10 -9.05
N TYR A 6 4.65 3.27 -8.07
CA TYR A 6 5.11 3.44 -6.69
C TYR A 6 6.48 2.84 -6.42
N LEU A 7 6.92 1.87 -7.24
CA LEU A 7 8.26 1.27 -7.12
C LEU A 7 9.39 2.27 -7.44
N VAL A 8 9.13 3.19 -8.37
CA VAL A 8 10.13 4.18 -8.81
C VAL A 8 10.17 5.41 -7.90
N ALA A 9 9.07 5.76 -7.23
CA ALA A 9 9.01 6.92 -6.34
C ALA A 9 9.74 6.69 -4.99
N GLY A 10 9.80 5.44 -4.49
CA GLY A 10 10.50 5.09 -3.25
C GLY A 10 12.02 5.14 -3.35
N LEU A 11 12.58 5.09 -4.55
CA LEU A 11 14.03 5.10 -4.80
C LEU A 11 14.70 6.48 -4.65
N LEU A 12 13.91 7.55 -4.52
CA LEU A 12 14.45 8.93 -4.51
C LEU A 12 14.67 9.55 -3.12
N VAL A 13 14.31 8.88 -2.02
CA VAL A 13 14.22 9.55 -0.71
C VAL A 13 15.24 9.12 0.35
N MET A 14 15.98 8.02 0.19
CA MET A 14 16.92 7.60 1.23
C MET A 14 18.40 7.68 0.80
N GLY A 15 18.85 8.88 0.51
CA GLY A 15 20.26 9.23 0.61
C GLY A 15 20.57 9.69 2.03
N LEU A 16 20.72 8.80 3.00
CA LEU A 16 21.22 9.16 4.33
C LEU A 16 22.73 9.38 4.28
N ALA A 17 23.11 10.57 4.71
CA ALA A 17 24.40 11.19 4.68
C ALA A 17 25.52 10.37 5.33
N ALA A 18 26.57 10.10 4.55
CA ALA A 18 27.96 10.07 5.04
C ALA A 18 28.59 11.45 4.77
N PRO A 19 29.59 11.90 5.56
CA PRO A 19 30.08 13.27 5.47
C PRO A 19 30.69 13.59 4.12
N ALA A 20 30.18 14.66 3.51
CA ALA A 20 30.55 15.14 2.19
C ALA A 20 31.99 15.60 2.11
N MET A 21 32.77 15.07 1.18
CA MET A 21 33.93 15.74 0.59
C MET A 21 33.48 16.53 -0.65
N ALA A 22 34.05 17.70 -0.83
CA ALA A 22 33.57 18.81 -1.68
C ALA A 22 33.53 18.58 -3.22
N GLN A 23 33.32 17.37 -3.71
CA GLN A 23 33.21 17.05 -5.15
C GLN A 23 31.84 16.56 -5.62
N ASP A 24 30.86 16.44 -4.73
CA ASP A 24 29.57 15.80 -5.03
C ASP A 24 28.56 16.68 -5.80
N VAL A 25 28.83 17.93 -6.02
CA VAL A 25 27.87 18.90 -6.60
C VAL A 25 27.87 18.87 -8.13
N ASN A 26 28.99 18.51 -8.74
CA ASN A 26 29.22 18.73 -10.17
C ASN A 26 28.49 17.73 -11.10
N TYR A 27 28.39 16.44 -10.74
CA TYR A 27 27.76 15.44 -11.66
C TYR A 27 26.25 15.67 -11.82
N LYS A 28 25.56 16.15 -10.79
CA LYS A 28 24.12 16.45 -10.88
C LYS A 28 23.84 17.63 -11.81
N ASP A 29 24.73 18.64 -11.82
CA ASP A 29 24.58 19.77 -12.72
C ASP A 29 24.85 19.37 -14.18
N MET A 30 25.79 18.46 -14.41
CA MET A 30 26.05 17.92 -15.75
C MET A 30 25.00 16.92 -16.23
N LEU A 31 24.16 16.36 -15.34
CA LEU A 31 23.01 15.55 -15.75
C LEU A 31 21.81 16.40 -16.23
N LYS A 32 21.68 17.65 -15.80
CA LYS A 32 20.55 18.52 -16.16
C LYS A 32 20.38 18.74 -17.67
N PRO A 33 21.45 19.05 -18.44
CA PRO A 33 21.35 19.13 -19.89
C PRO A 33 20.84 17.82 -20.53
N ILE A 34 21.41 16.68 -20.12
CA ILE A 34 21.02 15.35 -20.59
C ILE A 34 19.54 15.09 -20.29
N GLU A 35 19.08 15.41 -19.08
CA GLU A 35 17.69 15.29 -18.68
C GLU A 35 16.76 16.18 -19.53
N THR A 36 17.20 17.41 -19.82
CA THR A 36 16.44 18.35 -20.68
C THR A 36 16.32 17.80 -22.08
N THR A 37 17.40 17.28 -22.65
CA THR A 37 17.44 16.65 -23.98
C THR A 37 16.50 15.45 -24.04
N LEU A 38 16.50 14.59 -23.03
CA LEU A 38 15.60 13.42 -22.92
C LEU A 38 14.13 13.82 -22.85
N LYS A 39 13.81 14.85 -22.05
CA LYS A 39 12.42 15.35 -21.91
C LYS A 39 11.88 16.01 -23.18
N ALA A 40 12.75 16.63 -23.96
CA ALA A 40 12.38 17.26 -25.23
C ALA A 40 11.95 16.25 -26.31
N GLY A 41 12.44 15.02 -26.26
CA GLY A 41 12.04 13.90 -27.13
C GLY A 41 12.42 14.02 -28.61
N ASN A 42 13.15 15.08 -28.99
CA ASN A 42 13.51 15.42 -30.37
C ASN A 42 15.03 15.64 -30.57
N ALA A 43 15.84 15.03 -29.72
CA ALA A 43 17.28 15.15 -29.76
C ALA A 43 17.86 14.56 -31.06
N ASP A 44 18.84 15.28 -31.65
CA ASP A 44 19.70 14.64 -32.66
C ASP A 44 20.47 13.47 -32.02
N PRO A 45 20.29 12.23 -32.50
CA PRO A 45 20.91 11.06 -31.88
C PRO A 45 22.43 11.12 -31.75
N LYS A 46 23.11 11.78 -32.69
CA LYS A 46 24.58 11.95 -32.69
C LYS A 46 25.02 12.95 -31.62
N ALA A 47 24.32 14.07 -31.51
CA ALA A 47 24.61 15.08 -30.51
C ALA A 47 24.38 14.51 -29.11
N PHE A 48 23.28 13.82 -28.91
CA PHE A 48 22.95 13.18 -27.62
C PHE A 48 23.95 12.09 -27.22
N ALA A 49 24.35 11.22 -28.15
CA ALA A 49 25.38 10.22 -27.90
C ALA A 49 26.74 10.86 -27.54
N LYS A 50 27.07 12.01 -28.13
CA LYS A 50 28.28 12.77 -27.78
C LYS A 50 28.20 13.31 -26.37
N GLU A 51 27.08 13.89 -25.95
CA GLU A 51 26.83 14.42 -24.61
C GLU A 51 27.00 13.34 -23.54
N ILE A 52 26.37 12.16 -23.74
CA ILE A 52 26.53 11.00 -22.87
C ILE A 52 28.01 10.58 -22.76
N LYS A 53 28.72 10.51 -23.88
CA LYS A 53 30.12 10.11 -23.92
C LYS A 53 31.03 11.11 -23.19
N GLU A 54 30.75 12.40 -23.33
CA GLU A 54 31.48 13.46 -22.59
C GLU A 54 31.26 13.32 -21.09
N TYR A 55 30.02 13.10 -20.63
CA TYR A 55 29.71 12.83 -19.23
C TYR A 55 30.45 11.60 -18.70
N GLN A 56 30.37 10.48 -19.43
CA GLN A 56 31.05 9.23 -19.05
C GLN A 56 32.58 9.38 -19.00
N LYS A 57 33.17 10.20 -19.86
CA LYS A 57 34.61 10.51 -19.86
C LYS A 57 35.01 11.30 -18.64
N GLU A 58 34.24 12.33 -18.29
CA GLU A 58 34.47 13.18 -17.12
C GLU A 58 34.40 12.35 -15.83
N PHE A 59 33.33 11.58 -15.66
CA PHE A 59 33.06 10.80 -14.46
C PHE A 59 33.55 9.34 -14.54
N LYS A 60 34.51 9.02 -15.41
CA LYS A 60 35.02 7.65 -15.62
C LYS A 60 35.55 6.93 -14.38
N LYS A 61 35.84 7.66 -13.28
CA LYS A 61 36.35 7.13 -12.01
C LYS A 61 35.30 7.18 -10.89
N ASP A 62 34.13 7.73 -11.16
CA ASP A 62 33.05 7.90 -10.20
C ASP A 62 31.86 6.98 -10.57
N PRO A 63 31.78 5.77 -9.96
CA PRO A 63 30.69 4.83 -10.25
C PRO A 63 29.32 5.39 -9.87
N LYS A 64 29.22 6.25 -8.84
CA LYS A 64 27.97 6.88 -8.42
C LYS A 64 27.42 7.80 -9.50
N ALA A 65 28.28 8.66 -10.06
CA ALA A 65 27.90 9.52 -11.17
C ALA A 65 27.45 8.73 -12.39
N LEU A 66 28.20 7.67 -12.74
CA LEU A 66 27.84 6.81 -13.88
C LEU A 66 26.50 6.09 -13.68
N VAL A 67 26.24 5.55 -12.48
CA VAL A 67 24.93 4.93 -12.16
C VAL A 67 23.81 5.97 -12.20
N ALA A 68 24.05 7.21 -11.74
CA ALA A 68 23.08 8.29 -11.85
C ALA A 68 22.68 8.60 -13.32
N LEU A 69 23.64 8.56 -14.25
CA LEU A 69 23.37 8.64 -15.68
C LEU A 69 22.53 7.46 -16.15
N GLY A 70 22.90 6.23 -15.77
CA GLY A 70 22.16 5.02 -16.12
C GLY A 70 20.72 5.06 -15.65
N ASN A 71 20.47 5.50 -14.40
CA ASN A 71 19.14 5.68 -13.86
C ASN A 71 18.33 6.72 -14.65
N LEU A 72 18.94 7.86 -15.00
CA LEU A 72 18.28 8.89 -15.80
C LEU A 72 17.86 8.34 -17.18
N LEU A 73 18.74 7.58 -17.84
CA LEU A 73 18.45 6.92 -19.13
C LEU A 73 17.30 5.89 -18.99
N ALA A 74 17.35 5.04 -17.98
CA ALA A 74 16.33 4.02 -17.73
C ALA A 74 14.96 4.62 -17.46
N MET A 75 14.88 5.67 -16.63
CA MET A 75 13.63 6.40 -16.35
C MET A 75 13.01 7.01 -17.60
N ASN A 76 13.82 7.37 -18.58
CA ASN A 76 13.38 7.88 -19.89
C ASN A 76 13.28 6.77 -20.96
N LYS A 77 13.25 5.49 -20.55
CA LYS A 77 13.08 4.31 -21.42
C LYS A 77 14.22 4.06 -22.41
N ASN A 78 15.39 4.69 -22.23
CA ASN A 78 16.59 4.43 -23.03
C ASN A 78 17.34 3.21 -22.45
N TYR A 79 16.67 2.06 -22.42
CA TYR A 79 17.14 0.85 -21.71
C TYR A 79 18.47 0.32 -22.25
N ASP A 80 18.69 0.32 -23.57
CA ASP A 80 19.93 -0.15 -24.17
C ASP A 80 21.14 0.67 -23.71
N GLN A 81 21.01 2.00 -23.72
CA GLN A 81 22.06 2.89 -23.25
C GLN A 81 22.26 2.77 -21.73
N ALA A 82 21.18 2.66 -20.95
CA ALA A 82 21.26 2.43 -19.52
C ALA A 82 21.97 1.12 -19.18
N ASN A 83 21.65 0.03 -19.89
CA ASN A 83 22.34 -1.25 -19.75
C ASN A 83 23.83 -1.15 -20.08
N ALA A 84 24.19 -0.47 -21.19
CA ALA A 84 25.58 -0.27 -21.56
C ALA A 84 26.37 0.51 -20.48
N VAL A 85 25.74 1.50 -19.84
CA VAL A 85 26.33 2.23 -18.71
C VAL A 85 26.52 1.29 -17.51
N ALA A 86 25.51 0.52 -17.14
CA ALA A 86 25.60 -0.43 -16.04
C ALA A 86 26.70 -1.48 -16.26
N ASP A 87 26.77 -2.06 -17.46
CA ASP A 87 27.79 -3.03 -17.83
C ASP A 87 29.21 -2.44 -17.75
N ALA A 88 29.42 -1.21 -18.19
CA ALA A 88 30.69 -0.53 -18.08
C ALA A 88 31.08 -0.26 -16.62
N VAL A 89 30.12 0.07 -15.76
CA VAL A 89 30.37 0.25 -14.32
C VAL A 89 30.71 -1.09 -13.67
N ILE A 90 29.95 -2.14 -13.92
CA ILE A 90 30.18 -3.49 -13.36
C ILE A 90 31.57 -4.01 -13.79
N ALA A 91 31.92 -3.87 -15.06
CA ALA A 91 33.22 -4.32 -15.57
C ALA A 91 34.40 -3.65 -14.83
N LYS A 92 34.26 -2.38 -14.48
CA LYS A 92 35.31 -1.58 -13.86
C LYS A 92 35.28 -1.60 -12.34
N PHE A 93 34.10 -1.61 -11.74
CA PHE A 93 33.85 -1.50 -10.30
C PHE A 93 33.03 -2.71 -9.80
N LYS A 94 33.64 -3.89 -9.87
CA LYS A 94 32.99 -5.19 -9.65
C LYS A 94 32.16 -5.30 -8.35
N ASN A 95 32.57 -4.60 -7.29
CA ASN A 95 31.90 -4.64 -5.99
C ASN A 95 31.03 -3.41 -5.71
N TYR A 96 30.65 -2.66 -6.74
CA TYR A 96 29.77 -1.52 -6.61
C TYR A 96 28.30 -1.95 -6.84
N GLY A 97 27.60 -2.26 -5.75
CA GLY A 97 26.28 -2.86 -5.74
C GLY A 97 25.23 -2.11 -6.54
N ASP A 98 25.27 -0.77 -6.53
CA ASP A 98 24.26 0.07 -7.22
C ASP A 98 24.26 -0.14 -8.76
N ALA A 99 25.35 -0.63 -9.34
CA ALA A 99 25.38 -0.94 -10.77
C ALA A 99 24.55 -2.21 -11.08
N TYR A 100 24.57 -3.18 -10.18
CA TYR A 100 23.74 -4.39 -10.30
C TYR A 100 22.27 -4.06 -10.03
N ILE A 101 22.01 -3.14 -9.06
CA ILE A 101 20.66 -2.61 -8.82
C ILE A 101 20.12 -1.93 -10.08
N LEU A 102 20.91 -1.06 -10.71
CA LEU A 102 20.52 -0.39 -11.96
C LEU A 102 20.13 -1.41 -13.05
N LYS A 103 20.88 -2.50 -13.21
CA LYS A 103 20.50 -3.56 -14.18
C LYS A 103 19.20 -4.24 -13.77
N GLY A 104 19.03 -4.58 -12.51
CA GLY A 104 17.78 -5.14 -11.99
C GLY A 104 16.60 -4.21 -12.24
N ASP A 105 16.75 -2.92 -11.96
CA ASP A 105 15.70 -1.91 -12.16
C ASP A 105 15.33 -1.76 -13.64
N ILE A 106 16.31 -1.81 -14.56
CA ILE A 106 16.06 -1.77 -15.99
C ILE A 106 15.18 -2.95 -16.42
N TYR A 107 15.47 -4.18 -15.95
CA TYR A 107 14.64 -5.34 -16.25
C TYR A 107 13.27 -5.28 -15.58
N ALA A 108 13.19 -4.78 -14.36
CA ALA A 108 11.92 -4.58 -13.67
C ALA A 108 11.02 -3.57 -14.39
N MET A 109 11.59 -2.49 -14.95
CA MET A 109 10.86 -1.50 -15.77
C MET A 109 10.34 -2.09 -17.09
N GLN A 110 10.91 -3.20 -17.54
CA GLN A 110 10.49 -3.95 -18.73
C GLN A 110 9.58 -5.14 -18.42
N ASP A 111 9.03 -5.18 -17.18
CA ASP A 111 8.20 -6.27 -16.67
C ASP A 111 8.91 -7.65 -16.65
N ASN A 112 10.23 -7.68 -16.69
CA ASN A 112 11.03 -8.90 -16.60
C ASN A 112 11.54 -9.13 -15.16
N GLY A 113 10.63 -9.58 -14.30
CA GLY A 113 10.92 -9.80 -12.87
C GLY A 113 11.98 -10.88 -12.61
N GLY A 114 12.07 -11.91 -13.45
CA GLY A 114 13.06 -12.99 -13.30
C GLY A 114 14.50 -12.51 -13.47
N GLU A 115 14.77 -11.77 -14.55
CA GLU A 115 16.08 -11.15 -14.78
C GLU A 115 16.38 -10.08 -13.70
N ALA A 116 15.38 -9.27 -13.35
CA ALA A 116 15.55 -8.28 -12.28
C ALA A 116 16.02 -8.94 -10.97
N ALA A 117 15.36 -10.03 -10.55
CA ALA A 117 15.75 -10.79 -9.35
C ALA A 117 17.16 -11.35 -9.44
N THR A 118 17.56 -11.85 -10.62
CA THR A 118 18.92 -12.35 -10.86
C THR A 118 19.97 -11.26 -10.59
N TRP A 119 19.74 -10.05 -11.08
CA TRP A 119 20.67 -8.94 -10.90
C TRP A 119 20.69 -8.41 -9.46
N TYR A 120 19.53 -8.36 -8.77
CA TYR A 120 19.49 -8.03 -7.35
C TYR A 120 20.19 -9.09 -6.50
N GLY A 121 20.06 -10.38 -6.84
CA GLY A 121 20.82 -11.47 -6.22
C GLY A 121 22.33 -11.35 -6.42
N GLN A 122 22.76 -10.90 -7.61
CA GLN A 122 24.16 -10.57 -7.86
C GLN A 122 24.64 -9.39 -7.01
N CYS A 123 23.83 -8.35 -6.84
CA CYS A 123 24.16 -7.27 -5.90
C CYS A 123 24.41 -7.82 -4.48
N MET A 124 23.52 -8.69 -3.98
CA MET A 124 23.66 -9.30 -2.64
C MET A 124 24.96 -10.13 -2.52
N THR A 125 25.48 -10.66 -3.62
CA THR A 125 26.72 -11.45 -3.66
C THR A 125 27.97 -10.56 -3.76
N MET A 126 27.92 -9.56 -4.63
CA MET A 126 29.09 -8.75 -4.96
C MET A 126 29.30 -7.59 -4.01
N ASP A 127 28.22 -7.07 -3.44
CA ASP A 127 28.19 -6.02 -2.42
C ASP A 127 27.21 -6.39 -1.30
N PRO A 128 27.54 -7.39 -0.46
CA PRO A 128 26.62 -7.91 0.55
C PRO A 128 26.26 -6.90 1.65
N LYS A 129 26.92 -5.73 1.70
CA LYS A 129 26.59 -4.66 2.63
C LYS A 129 25.62 -3.62 2.02
N ASN A 130 25.28 -3.75 0.75
CA ASN A 130 24.31 -2.87 0.11
C ASN A 130 22.88 -3.33 0.46
N PRO A 131 22.15 -2.55 1.28
CA PRO A 131 20.80 -2.95 1.71
C PRO A 131 19.80 -3.00 0.55
N GLN A 132 20.02 -2.18 -0.49
CA GLN A 132 19.08 -2.06 -1.61
C GLN A 132 18.96 -3.36 -2.41
N GLY A 133 20.03 -4.17 -2.49
CA GLY A 133 19.98 -5.49 -3.13
C GLY A 133 18.92 -6.39 -2.51
N TYR A 134 18.88 -6.46 -1.19
CA TYR A 134 17.92 -7.27 -0.44
C TYR A 134 16.50 -6.73 -0.55
N ILE A 135 16.35 -5.40 -0.48
CA ILE A 135 15.05 -4.72 -0.59
C ILE A 135 14.45 -4.95 -1.98
N SER A 136 15.22 -4.69 -3.03
CA SER A 136 14.76 -4.85 -4.41
C SER A 136 14.45 -6.32 -4.75
N TYR A 137 15.28 -7.26 -4.28
CA TYR A 137 15.01 -8.69 -4.38
C TYR A 137 13.70 -9.07 -3.70
N SER A 138 13.53 -8.64 -2.45
CA SER A 138 12.32 -8.87 -1.68
C SER A 138 11.07 -8.34 -2.39
N ASN A 139 11.14 -7.14 -2.97
CA ASN A 139 10.04 -6.52 -3.68
C ASN A 139 9.60 -7.28 -4.94
N VAL A 140 10.52 -7.90 -5.66
CA VAL A 140 10.19 -8.74 -6.82
C VAL A 140 9.47 -10.01 -6.37
N TYR A 141 9.95 -10.65 -5.30
CA TYR A 141 9.40 -11.92 -4.83
C TYR A 141 8.15 -11.80 -3.97
N ARG A 142 7.78 -10.62 -3.48
CA ARG A 142 6.68 -10.44 -2.51
C ARG A 142 5.35 -11.09 -2.89
N LYS A 143 5.03 -11.14 -4.19
CA LYS A 143 3.77 -11.74 -4.68
C LYS A 143 3.95 -13.18 -5.19
N ILE A 144 5.16 -13.53 -5.56
CA ILE A 144 5.48 -14.84 -6.15
C ILE A 144 5.83 -15.82 -5.05
N ASP A 145 6.72 -15.42 -4.17
CA ASP A 145 7.19 -16.19 -3.01
C ASP A 145 7.48 -15.25 -1.84
N PRO A 146 6.44 -14.92 -1.05
CA PRO A 146 6.59 -14.05 0.13
C PRO A 146 7.58 -14.59 1.16
N GLN A 147 7.81 -15.90 1.18
CA GLN A 147 8.78 -16.51 2.08
C GLN A 147 10.21 -16.18 1.67
N ALA A 148 10.57 -16.34 0.39
CA ALA A 148 11.88 -15.95 -0.14
C ALA A 148 12.11 -14.45 0.03
N SER A 149 11.06 -13.64 -0.16
CA SER A 149 11.06 -12.21 0.12
C SER A 149 11.42 -11.90 1.58
N ALA A 150 10.76 -12.56 2.54
CA ALA A 150 11.02 -12.38 3.97
C ALA A 150 12.44 -12.86 4.37
N GLU A 151 12.93 -13.94 3.76
CA GLU A 151 14.29 -14.44 3.99
C GLU A 151 15.36 -13.43 3.56
N ALA A 152 15.18 -12.77 2.42
CA ALA A 152 16.07 -11.71 1.97
C ALA A 152 16.10 -10.53 2.98
N LEU A 153 14.93 -10.12 3.49
CA LEU A 153 14.83 -9.09 4.52
C LEU A 153 15.46 -9.51 5.84
N ASN A 154 15.34 -10.80 6.24
CA ASN A 154 16.02 -11.30 7.44
C ASN A 154 17.55 -11.24 7.31
N LYS A 155 18.11 -11.52 6.14
CA LYS A 155 19.55 -11.32 5.88
C LYS A 155 19.94 -9.83 5.95
N LEU A 156 19.08 -8.94 5.49
CA LEU A 156 19.28 -7.50 5.62
C LEU A 156 19.43 -7.06 7.09
N ARG A 157 18.73 -7.71 8.03
CA ARG A 157 18.83 -7.41 9.47
C ARG A 157 20.25 -7.56 10.02
N GLU A 158 21.02 -8.50 9.49
CA GLU A 158 22.40 -8.73 9.92
C GLU A 158 23.32 -7.56 9.55
N ILE A 159 23.04 -6.90 8.43
CA ILE A 159 23.83 -5.77 7.92
C ILE A 159 23.27 -4.40 8.30
N ASN A 160 21.97 -4.30 8.47
CA ASN A 160 21.29 -3.07 8.88
C ASN A 160 20.22 -3.35 9.94
N PRO A 161 20.60 -3.49 11.23
CA PRO A 161 19.65 -3.82 12.31
C PRO A 161 18.58 -2.76 12.55
N ASN A 162 18.75 -1.55 12.02
CA ASN A 162 17.78 -0.45 12.18
C ASN A 162 16.80 -0.35 11.00
N TYR A 163 16.97 -1.19 9.97
CA TYR A 163 16.03 -1.21 8.85
C TYR A 163 14.66 -1.74 9.31
N PRO A 164 13.54 -1.16 8.89
CA PRO A 164 12.20 -1.55 9.32
C PRO A 164 11.70 -2.84 8.63
N ILE A 165 12.42 -3.95 8.85
CA ILE A 165 12.18 -5.24 8.19
C ILE A 165 10.76 -5.75 8.45
N GLU A 166 10.26 -5.54 9.67
CA GLU A 166 8.94 -5.99 10.07
C GLU A 166 7.84 -5.30 9.25
N ALA A 167 7.97 -4.01 8.99
CA ALA A 167 7.02 -3.27 8.16
C ALA A 167 7.07 -3.74 6.71
N GLU A 168 8.26 -3.92 6.15
CA GLU A 168 8.44 -4.40 4.77
C GLU A 168 7.97 -5.84 4.58
N ALA A 169 8.34 -6.76 5.48
CA ALA A 169 7.88 -8.14 5.43
C ALA A 169 6.36 -8.24 5.62
N GLY A 170 5.80 -7.45 6.55
CA GLY A 170 4.36 -7.34 6.74
C GLY A 170 3.65 -6.89 5.46
N HIS A 171 4.16 -5.83 4.80
CA HIS A 171 3.68 -5.36 3.51
C HIS A 171 3.73 -6.45 2.42
N ASN A 172 4.82 -7.21 2.36
CA ASN A 172 4.98 -8.25 1.36
C ASN A 172 3.95 -9.38 1.54
N PHE A 173 3.75 -9.86 2.77
CA PHE A 173 2.70 -10.84 3.07
C PHE A 173 1.29 -10.29 2.87
N PHE A 174 1.04 -9.03 3.23
CA PHE A 174 -0.22 -8.34 2.96
C PHE A 174 -0.52 -8.31 1.46
N SER A 175 0.45 -7.92 0.64
CA SER A 175 0.33 -7.86 -0.83
C SER A 175 0.09 -9.23 -1.46
N ALA A 176 0.53 -10.31 -0.80
CA ALA A 176 0.28 -11.69 -1.19
C ALA A 176 -1.05 -12.26 -0.65
N GLY A 177 -1.81 -11.48 0.14
CA GLY A 177 -3.06 -11.91 0.76
C GLY A 177 -2.89 -12.85 1.97
N ASN A 178 -1.67 -13.02 2.49
CA ASN A 178 -1.41 -13.82 3.68
C ASN A 178 -1.47 -12.92 4.93
N TYR A 179 -2.70 -12.66 5.38
CA TYR A 179 -2.96 -11.69 6.45
C TYR A 179 -2.47 -12.16 7.82
N GLU A 180 -2.46 -13.46 8.11
CA GLU A 180 -1.95 -14.03 9.36
C GLU A 180 -0.44 -13.73 9.50
N LYS A 181 0.35 -14.04 8.47
CA LYS A 181 1.78 -13.71 8.47
C LYS A 181 2.04 -12.21 8.43
N ALA A 182 1.25 -11.45 7.67
CA ALA A 182 1.36 -10.01 7.66
C ALA A 182 1.17 -9.43 9.07
N TYR A 183 0.16 -9.90 9.82
CA TYR A 183 -0.08 -9.51 11.20
C TYR A 183 1.10 -9.89 12.12
N GLU A 184 1.65 -11.11 11.96
CA GLU A 184 2.81 -11.55 12.74
C GLU A 184 4.01 -10.60 12.59
N TYR A 185 4.26 -10.11 11.39
CA TYR A 185 5.35 -9.17 11.13
C TYR A 185 5.00 -7.75 11.59
N PHE A 186 3.84 -7.23 11.23
CA PHE A 186 3.43 -5.88 11.63
C PHE A 186 3.37 -5.70 13.15
N SER A 187 2.91 -6.72 13.91
CA SER A 187 2.85 -6.66 15.38
C SER A 187 4.22 -6.53 16.06
N LYS A 188 5.30 -6.85 15.35
CA LYS A 188 6.68 -6.69 15.81
C LYS A 188 7.32 -5.38 15.32
N ALA A 189 6.64 -4.65 14.41
CA ALA A 189 7.17 -3.41 13.86
C ALA A 189 7.17 -2.30 14.92
N LYS A 190 8.21 -1.47 14.88
CA LYS A 190 8.25 -0.27 15.74
C LYS A 190 7.24 0.75 15.21
N PRO A 191 6.35 1.32 16.05
CA PRO A 191 5.29 2.22 15.58
C PRO A 191 5.78 3.44 14.78
N ASN A 192 6.98 3.92 15.06
CA ASN A 192 7.58 5.07 14.36
C ASN A 192 8.18 4.71 12.99
N THR A 193 8.28 3.42 12.66
CA THR A 193 8.77 2.94 11.34
C THR A 193 7.65 2.69 10.34
N LEU A 194 6.39 2.83 10.76
CA LEU A 194 5.24 2.62 9.89
C LEU A 194 4.92 3.91 9.12
N GLU A 195 5.00 3.81 7.81
CA GLU A 195 4.51 4.80 6.84
C GLU A 195 2.98 4.77 6.77
N GLU A 196 2.35 5.77 6.11
CA GLU A 196 0.88 5.87 6.01
C GLU A 196 0.25 4.57 5.50
N TYR A 197 0.77 4.02 4.40
CA TYR A 197 0.23 2.80 3.80
C TYR A 197 0.44 1.56 4.69
N THR A 198 1.60 1.39 5.34
CA THR A 198 1.85 0.25 6.23
C THR A 198 1.08 0.37 7.54
N GLN A 199 0.82 1.57 8.03
CA GLN A 199 -0.05 1.80 9.17
C GLN A 199 -1.49 1.34 8.86
N TYR A 200 -2.01 1.69 7.69
CA TYR A 200 -3.32 1.21 7.22
C TYR A 200 -3.33 -0.30 7.04
N GLU A 201 -2.31 -0.86 6.37
CA GLU A 201 -2.22 -2.30 6.13
C GLU A 201 -2.16 -3.11 7.43
N TYR A 202 -1.45 -2.63 8.45
CA TYR A 202 -1.43 -3.26 9.76
C TYR A 202 -2.82 -3.22 10.41
N ALA A 203 -3.46 -2.05 10.45
CA ALA A 203 -4.79 -1.92 11.01
C ALA A 203 -5.82 -2.81 10.28
N PHE A 204 -5.76 -2.84 8.94
CA PHE A 204 -6.62 -3.70 8.13
C PHE A 204 -6.35 -5.19 8.37
N THR A 205 -5.09 -5.56 8.46
CA THR A 205 -4.67 -6.94 8.76
C THR A 205 -5.20 -7.39 10.12
N ALA A 206 -5.04 -6.56 11.16
CA ALA A 206 -5.59 -6.81 12.48
C ALA A 206 -7.13 -7.00 12.42
N TYR A 207 -7.81 -6.19 11.61
CA TYR A 207 -9.26 -6.33 11.38
C TYR A 207 -9.62 -7.69 10.79
N ILE A 208 -8.90 -8.12 9.74
CA ILE A 208 -9.17 -9.39 9.02
C ILE A 208 -8.89 -10.61 9.91
N VAL A 209 -7.81 -10.59 10.69
CA VAL A 209 -7.49 -11.70 11.61
C VAL A 209 -8.30 -11.68 12.91
N GLY A 210 -9.35 -10.84 12.97
CA GLY A 210 -10.30 -10.80 14.08
C GLY A 210 -9.90 -9.98 15.30
N LYS A 211 -8.76 -9.23 15.23
CA LYS A 211 -8.30 -8.33 16.30
C LYS A 211 -8.94 -6.95 16.16
N LYS A 212 -10.27 -6.90 16.31
CA LYS A 212 -11.08 -5.73 15.99
C LYS A 212 -10.78 -4.50 16.88
N GLU A 213 -10.60 -4.70 18.19
CA GLU A 213 -10.23 -3.66 19.12
C GLU A 213 -8.85 -3.08 18.82
N GLU A 214 -7.88 -3.95 18.51
CA GLU A 214 -6.55 -3.53 18.10
C GLU A 214 -6.59 -2.75 16.79
N SER A 215 -7.36 -3.22 15.81
CA SER A 215 -7.57 -2.51 14.54
C SER A 215 -8.09 -1.09 14.76
N LEU A 216 -9.10 -0.92 15.63
CA LEU A 216 -9.63 0.40 15.98
C LEU A 216 -8.54 1.30 16.57
N SER A 217 -7.80 0.79 17.55
CA SER A 217 -6.69 1.53 18.19
C SER A 217 -5.60 1.93 17.19
N LEU A 218 -5.23 1.02 16.28
CA LEU A 218 -4.26 1.28 15.22
C LEU A 218 -4.74 2.34 14.23
N CYS A 219 -6.01 2.30 13.85
CA CYS A 219 -6.62 3.33 13.01
C CYS A 219 -6.62 4.70 13.71
N GLU A 220 -7.05 4.78 14.97
CA GLU A 220 -7.10 6.03 15.73
C GLU A 220 -5.69 6.64 15.88
N SER A 221 -4.69 5.81 16.17
CA SER A 221 -3.28 6.24 16.21
C SER A 221 -2.78 6.69 14.83
N GLY A 222 -3.14 5.96 13.77
CA GLY A 222 -2.78 6.32 12.40
C GLY A 222 -3.40 7.63 11.94
N ILE A 223 -4.67 7.85 12.25
CA ILE A 223 -5.41 9.08 11.94
C ILE A 223 -4.78 10.32 12.61
N GLN A 224 -4.20 10.16 13.81
CA GLN A 224 -3.47 11.27 14.46
C GLN A 224 -2.24 11.69 13.64
N LYS A 225 -1.55 10.74 13.00
CA LYS A 225 -0.38 11.01 12.14
C LYS A 225 -0.80 11.42 10.73
N PHE A 226 -1.83 10.77 10.19
CA PHE A 226 -2.30 10.89 8.80
C PHE A 226 -3.79 11.26 8.77
N PRO A 227 -4.16 12.49 9.18
CA PRO A 227 -5.56 12.89 9.40
C PRO A 227 -6.39 12.93 8.12
N LYS A 228 -5.77 12.90 6.94
CA LYS A 228 -6.44 12.91 5.63
C LYS A 228 -6.67 11.51 5.05
N ASP A 229 -6.20 10.45 5.71
CA ASP A 229 -6.40 9.08 5.24
C ASP A 229 -7.86 8.66 5.44
N ALA A 230 -8.62 8.75 4.35
CA ALA A 230 -10.02 8.37 4.33
C ALA A 230 -10.23 6.85 4.48
N ALA A 231 -9.28 6.02 4.08
CA ALA A 231 -9.35 4.57 4.21
C ALA A 231 -9.24 4.16 5.69
N MET A 232 -8.35 4.79 6.46
CA MET A 232 -8.27 4.59 7.91
C MET A 232 -9.54 5.03 8.62
N GLN A 233 -10.16 6.16 8.22
CA GLN A 233 -11.43 6.61 8.79
C GLN A 233 -12.56 5.59 8.55
N VAL A 234 -12.65 5.03 7.32
CA VAL A 234 -13.61 3.97 6.99
C VAL A 234 -13.36 2.70 7.80
N LEU A 235 -12.10 2.30 7.94
CA LEU A 235 -11.74 1.11 8.71
C LEU A 235 -12.03 1.30 10.21
N ALA A 236 -11.71 2.48 10.76
CA ALA A 236 -12.04 2.84 12.15
C ALA A 236 -13.54 2.77 12.42
N MET A 237 -14.36 3.34 11.52
CA MET A 237 -15.82 3.24 11.60
C MET A 237 -16.29 1.79 11.65
N ARG A 238 -15.79 0.93 10.75
CA ARG A 238 -16.18 -0.49 10.70
C ARG A 238 -15.76 -1.23 11.97
N ALA A 239 -14.49 -1.09 12.37
CA ALA A 239 -13.98 -1.73 13.57
C ALA A 239 -14.75 -1.29 14.82
N ALA A 240 -15.06 0.01 14.95
CA ALA A 240 -15.81 0.57 16.04
C ALA A 240 -17.26 0.01 16.12
N VAL A 241 -17.95 -0.16 14.97
CA VAL A 241 -19.26 -0.85 14.91
C VAL A 241 -19.13 -2.29 15.40
N ASP A 242 -18.14 -3.03 14.89
CA ASP A 242 -17.96 -4.45 15.22
C ASP A 242 -17.65 -4.69 16.71
N VAL A 243 -16.93 -3.75 17.37
CA VAL A 243 -16.66 -3.80 18.82
C VAL A 243 -17.72 -3.08 19.66
N LYS A 244 -18.80 -2.63 19.03
CA LYS A 244 -19.92 -1.91 19.66
C LYS A 244 -19.53 -0.59 20.34
N ASN A 245 -18.43 0.02 19.91
CA ASN A 245 -18.06 1.39 20.30
C ASN A 245 -18.76 2.39 19.36
N PHE A 246 -20.07 2.55 19.54
CA PHE A 246 -20.90 3.29 18.61
C PHE A 246 -20.64 4.80 18.63
N GLU A 247 -20.15 5.35 19.73
CA GLU A 247 -19.73 6.76 19.78
C GLU A 247 -18.54 7.02 18.85
N SER A 248 -17.48 6.19 18.94
CA SER A 248 -16.35 6.25 18.03
C SER A 248 -16.78 5.98 16.58
N ALA A 249 -17.66 4.99 16.37
CA ALA A 249 -18.20 4.67 15.04
C ALA A 249 -18.88 5.90 14.39
N LEU A 250 -19.72 6.60 15.14
CA LEU A 250 -20.45 7.78 14.64
C LEU A 250 -19.50 8.96 14.38
N LYS A 251 -18.49 9.15 15.22
CA LYS A 251 -17.43 10.17 14.99
C LYS A 251 -16.75 9.96 13.65
N HIS A 252 -16.28 8.74 13.37
CA HIS A 252 -15.61 8.43 12.11
C HIS A 252 -16.56 8.44 10.92
N ALA A 253 -17.80 7.96 11.09
CA ALA A 253 -18.83 7.98 10.07
C ALA A 253 -19.14 9.39 9.57
N ASN A 254 -19.28 10.37 10.48
CA ASN A 254 -19.54 11.76 10.13
C ASN A 254 -18.41 12.37 9.28
N ILE A 255 -17.16 11.98 9.52
CA ILE A 255 -16.02 12.42 8.71
C ILE A 255 -16.07 11.77 7.31
N VAL A 256 -16.30 10.47 7.26
CA VAL A 256 -16.37 9.68 6.02
C VAL A 256 -17.50 10.17 5.11
N MET A 257 -18.67 10.45 5.67
CA MET A 257 -19.86 10.88 4.91
C MET A 257 -19.74 12.29 4.31
N ASN A 258 -18.76 13.07 4.73
CA ASN A 258 -18.41 14.36 4.08
C ASN A 258 -17.56 14.18 2.81
N THR A 259 -17.15 12.95 2.46
CA THR A 259 -16.33 12.67 1.28
C THR A 259 -17.19 12.17 0.12
N ASP A 260 -17.26 12.92 -0.97
CA ASP A 260 -18.20 12.68 -2.09
C ASP A 260 -18.05 11.31 -2.77
N SER A 261 -16.83 10.78 -2.89
CA SER A 261 -16.60 9.47 -3.49
C SER A 261 -17.02 8.32 -2.57
N ILE A 262 -16.90 8.51 -1.27
CA ILE A 262 -17.12 7.48 -0.25
C ILE A 262 -18.61 7.32 0.04
N LYS A 263 -19.36 8.42 0.15
CA LYS A 263 -20.83 8.41 0.41
C LYS A 263 -21.65 7.75 -0.70
N LYS A 264 -21.02 7.40 -1.84
CA LYS A 264 -21.61 6.63 -2.94
C LYS A 264 -21.42 5.11 -2.80
N ASN A 265 -20.88 4.64 -1.69
CA ASN A 265 -20.70 3.20 -1.44
C ASN A 265 -21.80 2.69 -0.49
N ALA A 266 -22.69 1.82 -0.99
CA ALA A 266 -23.83 1.29 -0.24
C ALA A 266 -23.42 0.65 1.10
N SER A 267 -22.32 -0.13 1.12
CA SER A 267 -21.82 -0.75 2.35
C SER A 267 -21.41 0.29 3.40
N ILE A 268 -20.78 1.38 2.99
CA ILE A 268 -20.36 2.44 3.90
C ILE A 268 -21.58 3.18 4.47
N VAL A 269 -22.59 3.44 3.62
CA VAL A 269 -23.85 4.05 4.04
C VAL A 269 -24.57 3.14 5.05
N ALA A 270 -24.56 1.82 4.84
CA ALA A 270 -25.14 0.87 5.79
C ALA A 270 -24.38 0.85 7.13
N TYR A 271 -23.04 0.90 7.13
CA TYR A 271 -22.23 1.02 8.35
C TYR A 271 -22.49 2.34 9.11
N TYR A 272 -22.73 3.43 8.40
CA TYR A 272 -23.20 4.67 9.04
C TYR A 272 -24.55 4.48 9.72
N GLY A 273 -25.49 3.78 9.07
CA GLY A 273 -26.75 3.38 9.68
C GLY A 273 -26.56 2.56 10.97
N LEU A 274 -25.61 1.58 10.96
CA LEU A 274 -25.29 0.79 12.15
C LEU A 274 -24.71 1.65 13.29
N ALA A 275 -23.87 2.62 12.98
CA ALA A 275 -23.34 3.56 13.96
C ALA A 275 -24.46 4.43 14.58
N LEU A 276 -25.41 4.90 13.76
CA LEU A 276 -26.58 5.65 14.20
C LEU A 276 -27.50 4.81 15.10
N ALA A 277 -27.82 3.59 14.67
CA ALA A 277 -28.69 2.66 15.42
C ALA A 277 -28.08 2.31 16.80
N GLY A 278 -26.77 2.05 16.84
CA GLY A 278 -26.06 1.80 18.10
C GLY A 278 -26.08 2.98 19.05
N ASN A 279 -26.18 4.22 18.52
CA ASN A 279 -26.41 5.44 19.29
C ASN A 279 -27.90 5.75 19.50
N LYS A 280 -28.80 4.80 19.27
CA LYS A 280 -30.27 4.89 19.41
C LYS A 280 -30.94 5.94 18.52
N GLN A 281 -30.28 6.36 17.44
CA GLN A 281 -30.80 7.27 16.42
C GLN A 281 -31.48 6.45 15.32
N TYR A 282 -32.55 5.72 15.68
CA TYR A 282 -33.14 4.67 14.84
C TYR A 282 -33.80 5.23 13.57
N ASN A 283 -34.45 6.39 13.63
CA ASN A 283 -35.09 6.99 12.45
C ASN A 283 -34.04 7.42 11.39
N GLU A 284 -32.93 8.01 11.85
CA GLU A 284 -31.81 8.38 10.99
C GLU A 284 -31.11 7.15 10.43
N ALA A 285 -30.98 6.09 11.24
CA ALA A 285 -30.42 4.81 10.79
C ALA A 285 -31.27 4.19 9.67
N ILE A 286 -32.60 4.16 9.84
CA ILE A 286 -33.55 3.65 8.83
C ILE A 286 -33.37 4.41 7.49
N ALA A 287 -33.25 5.74 7.55
CA ALA A 287 -33.04 6.54 6.35
C ALA A 287 -31.71 6.17 5.63
N GLN A 288 -30.64 5.86 6.37
CA GLN A 288 -29.38 5.41 5.77
C GLN A 288 -29.48 4.00 5.17
N TYR A 289 -30.17 3.08 5.83
CA TYR A 289 -30.38 1.74 5.30
C TYR A 289 -31.24 1.74 4.02
N GLN A 290 -32.29 2.58 3.98
CA GLN A 290 -33.08 2.78 2.76
C GLN A 290 -32.24 3.31 1.61
N LYS A 291 -31.39 4.31 1.88
CA LYS A 291 -30.43 4.83 0.92
C LYS A 291 -29.43 3.75 0.44
N ALA A 292 -28.95 2.89 1.33
CA ALA A 292 -28.08 1.76 0.94
C ALA A 292 -28.81 0.78 0.01
N LEU A 293 -30.09 0.50 0.26
CA LEU A 293 -30.95 -0.32 -0.63
C LEU A 293 -31.17 0.32 -2.00
N GLU A 294 -31.38 1.64 -2.07
CA GLU A 294 -31.47 2.36 -3.35
C GLU A 294 -30.19 2.24 -4.18
N MET A 295 -29.04 2.23 -3.50
CA MET A 295 -27.74 2.11 -4.16
C MET A 295 -27.40 0.68 -4.56
N LYS A 296 -27.88 -0.33 -3.82
CA LYS A 296 -27.65 -1.75 -4.03
C LYS A 296 -28.86 -2.56 -3.63
N ALA A 297 -29.83 -2.65 -4.54
CA ALA A 297 -31.14 -3.27 -4.30
C ALA A 297 -31.10 -4.81 -4.10
N ASP A 298 -30.02 -5.46 -4.51
CA ASP A 298 -29.80 -6.91 -4.39
C ASP A 298 -29.15 -7.32 -3.05
N ASP A 299 -28.71 -6.37 -2.23
CA ASP A 299 -28.19 -6.65 -0.89
C ASP A 299 -29.34 -6.68 0.13
N PRO A 300 -29.72 -7.87 0.68
CA PRO A 300 -30.84 -7.95 1.60
C PRO A 300 -30.55 -7.43 3.01
N LYS A 301 -29.27 -7.30 3.40
CA LYS A 301 -28.89 -6.96 4.78
C LYS A 301 -29.49 -5.68 5.32
N PRO A 302 -29.56 -4.56 4.56
CA PRO A 302 -30.20 -3.35 5.09
C PRO A 302 -31.68 -3.54 5.45
N LEU A 303 -32.40 -4.49 4.81
CA LEU A 303 -33.80 -4.80 5.20
C LEU A 303 -33.86 -5.37 6.61
N GLN A 304 -32.93 -6.27 6.95
CA GLN A 304 -32.80 -6.80 8.32
C GLN A 304 -32.55 -5.68 9.33
N TYR A 305 -31.62 -4.79 9.01
CA TYR A 305 -31.28 -3.66 9.91
C TYR A 305 -32.45 -2.68 10.07
N ILE A 306 -33.26 -2.46 9.05
CA ILE A 306 -34.49 -1.64 9.14
C ILE A 306 -35.50 -2.33 10.05
N SER A 307 -35.71 -3.64 9.91
CA SER A 307 -36.59 -4.42 10.78
C SER A 307 -36.15 -4.30 12.25
N GLU A 308 -34.87 -4.52 12.53
CA GLU A 308 -34.31 -4.39 13.89
C GLU A 308 -34.52 -2.96 14.45
N ALA A 309 -34.34 -1.92 13.64
CA ALA A 309 -34.55 -0.54 14.06
C ALA A 309 -36.02 -0.23 14.34
N TYR A 310 -36.98 -0.74 13.56
CA TYR A 310 -38.42 -0.59 13.85
C TYR A 310 -38.84 -1.35 15.12
N LYS A 311 -38.27 -2.54 15.37
CA LYS A 311 -38.48 -3.26 16.63
C LYS A 311 -38.06 -2.42 17.85
N GLU A 312 -36.88 -1.79 17.76
CA GLU A 312 -36.40 -0.90 18.85
C GLU A 312 -37.27 0.36 19.01
N LEU A 313 -37.93 0.82 17.96
CA LEU A 313 -38.92 1.91 18.01
C LEU A 313 -40.30 1.48 18.52
N GLY A 314 -40.55 0.17 18.69
CA GLY A 314 -41.83 -0.40 19.09
C GLY A 314 -42.86 -0.46 17.94
N ASP A 315 -42.44 -0.32 16.67
CA ASP A 315 -43.30 -0.45 15.47
C ASP A 315 -43.19 -1.90 14.96
N GLU A 316 -43.90 -2.80 15.64
CA GLU A 316 -43.86 -4.26 15.35
C GLU A 316 -44.39 -4.58 13.95
N ASP A 317 -45.38 -3.86 13.46
CA ASP A 317 -45.95 -4.07 12.13
C ASP A 317 -44.91 -3.83 11.04
N LYS A 318 -44.19 -2.73 11.10
CA LYS A 318 -43.11 -2.45 10.13
C LYS A 318 -41.90 -3.36 10.32
N ALA A 319 -41.54 -3.69 11.58
CA ALA A 319 -40.51 -4.67 11.82
C ALA A 319 -40.77 -5.99 11.14
N LEU A 320 -42.02 -6.48 11.22
CA LEU A 320 -42.48 -7.70 10.57
C LEU A 320 -42.43 -7.56 9.04
N GLU A 321 -42.95 -6.47 8.48
CA GLU A 321 -42.95 -6.20 7.05
C GLU A 321 -41.55 -6.25 6.46
N TYR A 322 -40.59 -5.53 7.06
CA TYR A 322 -39.21 -5.49 6.56
C TYR A 322 -38.44 -6.80 6.78
N ASN A 323 -38.76 -7.55 7.84
CA ASN A 323 -38.17 -8.87 8.05
C ASN A 323 -38.69 -9.87 7.00
N GLN A 324 -39.98 -9.81 6.64
CA GLN A 324 -40.53 -10.64 5.54
C GLN A 324 -39.84 -10.32 4.20
N GLN A 325 -39.66 -9.03 3.88
CA GLN A 325 -38.92 -8.62 2.69
C GLN A 325 -37.46 -9.13 2.68
N TYR A 326 -36.81 -9.13 3.85
CA TYR A 326 -35.47 -9.70 4.00
C TYR A 326 -35.46 -11.20 3.68
N MET A 327 -36.40 -11.95 4.26
CA MET A 327 -36.51 -13.38 4.05
C MET A 327 -36.78 -13.72 2.58
N ASP A 328 -37.68 -12.98 1.92
CA ASP A 328 -38.04 -13.17 0.50
C ASP A 328 -36.81 -12.94 -0.42
N LYS A 329 -35.92 -12.03 -0.07
CA LYS A 329 -34.70 -11.74 -0.83
C LYS A 329 -33.50 -12.59 -0.42
N ASN A 330 -33.56 -13.31 0.70
CA ASN A 330 -32.48 -14.13 1.21
C ASN A 330 -32.88 -15.60 1.34
N PRO A 331 -32.92 -16.37 0.23
CA PRO A 331 -33.37 -17.76 0.24
C PRO A 331 -32.49 -18.70 1.09
N ASN A 332 -31.28 -18.23 1.47
CA ASN A 332 -30.35 -18.94 2.36
C ASN A 332 -30.34 -18.36 3.78
N ALA A 333 -31.41 -17.72 4.21
CA ALA A 333 -31.53 -17.18 5.57
C ALA A 333 -31.26 -18.29 6.61
N ALA A 334 -30.48 -17.95 7.63
CA ALA A 334 -30.14 -18.88 8.69
C ALA A 334 -31.37 -19.21 9.55
N PRO A 335 -31.44 -20.39 10.21
CA PRO A 335 -32.52 -20.71 11.15
C PRO A 335 -32.73 -19.63 12.23
N THR A 336 -31.68 -18.96 12.64
CA THR A 336 -31.72 -17.81 13.58
C THR A 336 -32.49 -16.61 13.04
N ASP A 337 -32.53 -16.42 11.72
CA ASP A 337 -33.29 -15.32 11.11
C ASP A 337 -34.79 -15.62 11.14
N PHE A 338 -35.18 -16.91 10.98
CA PHE A 338 -36.56 -17.37 11.16
C PHE A 338 -37.00 -17.27 12.65
N MET A 339 -36.07 -17.53 13.60
CA MET A 339 -36.38 -17.36 15.03
C MET A 339 -36.64 -15.89 15.37
N LYS A 340 -35.85 -14.95 14.81
CA LYS A 340 -36.09 -13.50 14.99
C LYS A 340 -37.47 -13.08 14.45
N LEU A 341 -37.93 -13.69 13.34
CA LEU A 341 -39.26 -13.47 12.83
C LEU A 341 -40.32 -13.95 13.82
N ALA A 342 -40.13 -15.15 14.42
CA ALA A 342 -41.05 -15.71 15.42
C ALA A 342 -41.07 -14.92 16.76
N GLU A 343 -40.02 -14.20 17.10
CA GLU A 343 -39.97 -13.33 18.26
C GLU A 343 -40.74 -11.99 18.10
N ILE A 344 -41.13 -11.67 16.85
CA ILE A 344 -41.91 -10.47 16.53
C ILE A 344 -43.41 -10.82 16.51
N TYR A 345 -43.78 -12.11 16.29
CA TYR A 345 -45.18 -12.61 16.40
C TYR A 345 -45.54 -12.88 17.86
#